data_5e59dbefb412961ff9316253a90451d7
#
_entry.id   5e59dbefb412961ff9316253a90451d7
#
_cell.length_a   1.000
_cell.length_b   1.000
_cell.length_c   1.000
_cell.angle_alpha   90.00
_cell.angle_beta   90.00
_cell.angle_gamma   90.00
#
_symmetry.space_group_name_H-M   'P 1'
#
loop_
_entity.id
_entity.type
_entity.pdbx_description
1 polymer ?
#
loop_
_entity_poly.entity_id
_entity_poly.type
_entity_poly.pdbx_seq_one_letter_code
_entity_poly.pdbx_strand_id
1 'polypeptide(L)'
;TGIIIKALSGFYYIDDGSAVYECRARGNFRKSGISPLVGDKAEFELSGGSGVVTAVLPRKNFLSRPPVANIEGFYSFFFENPAPNEYIIDRLTAIAVYHGIEPIIVFNKCDAGDFSRWESIYRAAGFRVFTVSAETGEGIDTLKSEFSGGISVLTGNSGVGKSSILNRIFGNTALKTGEVSEKLGRGRHTTRHTELLRLTGLSTILSNRASTINGRNRTGKQ
;
A
#
# COMPACT_ATOMS: atom_id res chain seq x y z
N THR A 1 -23.17 2.43 -1.53
CA THR A 1 -21.75 2.76 -1.79
C THR A 1 -20.85 2.02 -0.82
N GLY A 2 -19.64 1.64 -1.27
CA GLY A 2 -18.68 0.97 -0.43
C GLY A 2 -17.25 1.17 -0.95
N ILE A 3 -16.27 0.59 -0.24
CA ILE A 3 -14.85 0.64 -0.63
C ILE A 3 -14.46 -0.69 -1.27
N ILE A 4 -13.80 -0.65 -2.41
CA ILE A 4 -13.22 -1.84 -3.03
C ILE A 4 -12.02 -2.29 -2.19
N ILE A 5 -12.16 -3.41 -1.48
CA ILE A 5 -11.10 -3.94 -0.62
C ILE A 5 -10.23 -4.98 -1.31
N LYS A 6 -10.71 -5.58 -2.41
CA LYS A 6 -10.01 -6.62 -3.15
C LYS A 6 -10.43 -6.62 -4.61
N ALA A 7 -9.46 -6.86 -5.49
CA ALA A 7 -9.68 -7.06 -6.92
C ALA A 7 -8.96 -8.32 -7.39
N LEU A 8 -9.72 -9.27 -7.95
CA LEU A 8 -9.21 -10.57 -8.38
C LEU A 8 -9.96 -11.06 -9.63
N SER A 9 -9.24 -11.30 -10.72
CA SER A 9 -9.77 -11.94 -11.93
C SER A 9 -11.07 -11.32 -12.49
N GLY A 10 -11.22 -9.98 -12.36
CA GLY A 10 -12.39 -9.24 -12.85
C GLY A 10 -13.54 -9.16 -11.84
N PHE A 11 -13.37 -9.71 -10.65
CA PHE A 11 -14.25 -9.52 -9.52
C PHE A 11 -13.70 -8.45 -8.59
N TYR A 12 -14.60 -7.70 -7.96
CA TYR A 12 -14.34 -6.65 -7.00
C TYR A 12 -15.12 -6.95 -5.72
N TYR A 13 -14.43 -6.98 -4.61
CA TYR A 13 -15.03 -7.18 -3.30
C TYR A 13 -15.20 -5.82 -2.65
N ILE A 14 -16.46 -5.45 -2.41
CA ILE A 14 -16.83 -4.13 -1.91
C ILE A 14 -17.36 -4.27 -0.50
N ASP A 15 -16.79 -3.51 0.40
CA ASP A 15 -17.19 -3.40 1.78
C ASP A 15 -17.99 -2.10 1.99
N ASP A 16 -19.23 -2.22 2.40
CA ASP A 16 -20.11 -1.07 2.70
C ASP A 16 -20.12 -0.70 4.20
N GLY A 17 -19.29 -1.39 5.00
CA GLY A 17 -19.22 -1.23 6.45
C GLY A 17 -20.07 -2.23 7.22
N SER A 18 -21.07 -2.86 6.59
CA SER A 18 -21.90 -3.91 7.18
C SER A 18 -21.57 -5.30 6.66
N ALA A 19 -21.23 -5.41 5.38
CA ALA A 19 -20.90 -6.66 4.71
C ALA A 19 -19.96 -6.44 3.53
N VAL A 20 -19.36 -7.55 3.05
CA VAL A 20 -18.52 -7.59 1.85
C VAL A 20 -19.30 -8.29 0.72
N TYR A 21 -19.42 -7.59 -0.41
CA TYR A 21 -20.14 -8.06 -1.58
C TYR A 21 -19.20 -8.35 -2.72
N GLU A 22 -19.37 -9.52 -3.35
CA GLU A 22 -18.68 -9.84 -4.61
C GLU A 22 -19.41 -9.18 -5.77
N CYS A 23 -18.71 -8.34 -6.50
CA CYS A 23 -19.25 -7.56 -7.60
C CYS A 23 -18.46 -7.76 -8.90
N ARG A 24 -19.11 -7.59 -10.04
CA ARG A 24 -18.45 -7.45 -11.34
C ARG A 24 -18.56 -6.04 -11.87
N ALA A 25 -17.56 -5.57 -12.62
CA ALA A 25 -17.66 -4.27 -13.26
C ALA A 25 -18.63 -4.33 -14.46
N ARG A 26 -19.49 -3.32 -14.62
CA ARG A 26 -20.31 -3.13 -15.81
C ARG A 26 -19.44 -2.98 -17.05
N GLY A 27 -19.85 -3.50 -18.19
CA GLY A 27 -19.07 -3.47 -19.44
C GLY A 27 -18.66 -2.06 -19.91
N ASN A 28 -19.37 -1.01 -19.47
CA ASN A 28 -19.08 0.38 -19.79
C ASN A 28 -17.75 0.89 -19.22
N PHE A 29 -17.22 0.31 -18.14
CA PHE A 29 -15.92 0.70 -17.58
C PHE A 29 -14.76 0.48 -18.55
N ARG A 30 -14.85 -0.55 -19.41
CA ARG A 30 -13.85 -0.77 -20.47
C ARG A 30 -13.90 0.32 -21.56
N LYS A 31 -15.08 0.89 -21.81
CA LYS A 31 -15.28 1.95 -22.81
C LYS A 31 -14.86 3.33 -22.28
N SER A 32 -15.08 3.59 -20.99
CA SER A 32 -14.71 4.86 -20.35
C SER A 32 -13.23 4.96 -19.97
N GLY A 33 -12.44 3.89 -20.17
CA GLY A 33 -11.01 3.86 -19.78
C GLY A 33 -10.75 3.84 -18.26
N ILE A 34 -11.79 3.77 -17.44
CA ILE A 34 -11.69 3.72 -16.00
C ILE A 34 -11.72 2.26 -15.54
N SER A 35 -10.61 1.78 -14.98
CA SER A 35 -10.58 0.49 -14.29
C SER A 35 -10.77 0.71 -12.80
N PRO A 36 -11.74 0.04 -12.14
CA PRO A 36 -11.85 0.10 -10.69
C PRO A 36 -10.58 -0.44 -10.03
N LEU A 37 -10.13 0.22 -8.97
CA LEU A 37 -8.93 -0.12 -8.20
C LEU A 37 -9.31 -0.45 -6.76
N VAL A 38 -8.47 -1.21 -6.09
CA VAL A 38 -8.55 -1.35 -4.64
C VAL A 38 -8.40 0.03 -4.00
N GLY A 39 -9.23 0.33 -3.00
CA GLY A 39 -9.30 1.66 -2.38
C GLY A 39 -10.27 2.64 -3.04
N ASP A 40 -10.84 2.32 -4.20
CA ASP A 40 -11.91 3.14 -4.77
C ASP A 40 -13.16 3.12 -3.90
N LYS A 41 -13.80 4.28 -3.79
CA LYS A 41 -15.20 4.37 -3.39
C LYS A 41 -16.06 4.07 -4.62
N ALA A 42 -16.91 3.07 -4.53
CA ALA A 42 -17.72 2.61 -5.65
C ALA A 42 -19.21 2.56 -5.29
N GLU A 43 -20.04 2.85 -6.28
CA GLU A 43 -21.46 2.53 -6.24
C GLU A 43 -21.69 1.14 -6.83
N PHE A 44 -22.59 0.40 -6.25
CA PHE A 44 -22.94 -0.94 -6.71
C PHE A 44 -24.40 -1.27 -6.46
N GLU A 45 -24.94 -2.16 -7.27
CA GLU A 45 -26.30 -2.68 -7.17
C GLU A 45 -26.24 -4.19 -6.94
N LEU A 46 -27.13 -4.70 -6.12
CA LEU A 46 -27.28 -6.12 -5.84
C LEU A 46 -28.47 -6.68 -6.60
N SER A 47 -28.27 -7.76 -7.35
CA SER A 47 -29.34 -8.48 -8.07
C SER A 47 -29.06 -9.98 -8.04
N GLY A 48 -30.01 -10.78 -7.58
CA GLY A 48 -29.93 -12.24 -7.61
C GLY A 48 -28.73 -12.84 -6.87
N GLY A 49 -28.25 -12.20 -5.81
CA GLY A 49 -27.12 -12.69 -4.99
C GLY A 49 -25.73 -12.29 -5.51
N SER A 50 -25.64 -11.55 -6.62
CA SER A 50 -24.39 -10.99 -7.15
C SER A 50 -24.46 -9.47 -7.23
N GLY A 51 -23.30 -8.79 -7.08
CA GLY A 51 -23.20 -7.35 -7.20
C GLY A 51 -22.67 -6.89 -8.55
N VAL A 52 -23.07 -5.69 -8.96
CA VAL A 52 -22.54 -5.02 -10.15
C VAL A 52 -22.07 -3.62 -9.77
N VAL A 53 -20.79 -3.32 -10.00
CA VAL A 53 -20.25 -1.97 -9.86
C VAL A 53 -20.85 -1.09 -10.94
N THR A 54 -21.53 -0.03 -10.53
CA THR A 54 -22.21 0.91 -11.45
C THR A 54 -21.42 2.17 -11.68
N ALA A 55 -20.71 2.66 -10.65
CA ALA A 55 -19.83 3.83 -10.74
C ALA A 55 -18.61 3.72 -9.83
N VAL A 56 -17.52 4.40 -10.22
CA VAL A 56 -16.36 4.68 -9.36
C VAL A 56 -16.36 6.19 -9.10
N LEU A 57 -16.34 6.55 -7.82
CA LEU A 57 -16.34 7.95 -7.41
C LEU A 57 -14.96 8.60 -7.67
N PRO A 58 -14.89 9.94 -7.76
CA PRO A 58 -13.63 10.64 -8.00
C PRO A 58 -12.54 10.24 -7.00
N ARG A 59 -11.34 9.98 -7.50
CA ARG A 59 -10.15 9.62 -6.73
C ARG A 59 -9.42 10.86 -6.24
N LYS A 60 -8.92 10.82 -5.00
CA LYS A 60 -7.94 11.78 -4.50
C LYS A 60 -6.60 11.62 -5.22
N ASN A 61 -6.14 10.39 -5.32
CA ASN A 61 -4.90 9.96 -5.97
C ASN A 61 -4.95 8.46 -6.29
N PHE A 62 -3.95 7.96 -7.00
CA PHE A 62 -3.81 6.51 -7.22
C PHE A 62 -2.38 6.14 -7.65
N LEU A 63 -2.03 4.88 -7.44
CA LEU A 63 -0.85 4.23 -8.01
C LEU A 63 -1.27 3.14 -9.00
N SER A 64 -0.49 2.99 -10.07
CA SER A 64 -0.68 1.89 -11.02
C SER A 64 -0.06 0.58 -10.54
N ARG A 65 0.95 0.68 -9.66
CA ARG A 65 1.67 -0.48 -9.07
C ARG A 65 2.18 -0.14 -7.68
N PRO A 66 1.60 -0.76 -6.64
CA PRO A 66 0.38 -1.59 -6.69
C PRO A 66 -0.82 -0.79 -7.19
N PRO A 67 -1.84 -1.43 -7.83
CA PRO A 67 -3.03 -0.75 -8.32
C PRO A 67 -3.96 -0.40 -7.16
N VAL A 68 -3.80 0.80 -6.61
CA VAL A 68 -4.46 1.30 -5.41
C VAL A 68 -4.85 2.74 -5.59
N ALA A 69 -6.02 3.12 -5.07
CA ALA A 69 -6.55 4.48 -5.09
C ALA A 69 -6.78 5.03 -3.67
N ASN A 70 -6.93 6.35 -3.57
CA ASN A 70 -7.26 7.07 -2.35
C ASN A 70 -6.28 6.82 -1.19
N ILE A 71 -5.00 6.90 -1.51
CA ILE A 71 -3.89 6.63 -0.58
C ILE A 71 -3.66 7.86 0.30
N GLU A 72 -3.58 7.66 1.62
CA GLU A 72 -3.25 8.69 2.62
C GLU A 72 -1.74 8.76 2.88
N GLY A 73 -1.05 7.61 2.98
CA GLY A 73 0.38 7.56 3.25
C GLY A 73 1.11 6.49 2.46
N PHE A 74 2.31 6.82 1.98
CA PHE A 74 3.19 5.90 1.26
C PHE A 74 4.47 5.67 2.06
N TYR A 75 4.54 4.53 2.74
CA TYR A 75 5.62 4.17 3.65
C TYR A 75 6.65 3.30 2.94
N SER A 76 7.87 3.81 2.79
CA SER A 76 8.99 3.10 2.18
C SER A 76 9.96 2.60 3.25
N PHE A 77 10.10 1.27 3.37
CA PHE A 77 10.89 0.64 4.42
C PHE A 77 12.26 0.19 3.90
N PHE A 78 13.29 0.53 4.65
CA PHE A 78 14.68 0.20 4.38
C PHE A 78 15.35 -0.39 5.62
N PHE A 79 16.48 -1.10 5.44
CA PHE A 79 17.34 -1.57 6.52
C PHE A 79 18.79 -1.65 6.01
N GLU A 80 19.76 -1.85 6.91
CA GLU A 80 21.18 -1.70 6.58
C GLU A 80 21.75 -2.78 5.65
N ASN A 81 21.25 -4.01 5.71
CA ASN A 81 21.81 -5.09 4.89
C ASN A 81 20.78 -5.70 3.92
N PRO A 82 20.85 -5.37 2.62
CA PRO A 82 21.85 -4.45 2.01
C PRO A 82 21.58 -2.99 2.38
N ALA A 83 22.65 -2.18 2.38
CA ALA A 83 22.56 -0.76 2.68
C ALA A 83 21.49 -0.05 1.83
N PRO A 84 20.79 0.95 2.39
CA PRO A 84 19.78 1.70 1.66
C PRO A 84 20.34 2.27 0.38
N ASN A 85 19.67 2.00 -0.73
CA ASN A 85 20.05 2.53 -2.03
C ASN A 85 19.33 3.88 -2.25
N GLU A 86 20.07 4.97 -2.26
CA GLU A 86 19.56 6.33 -2.42
C GLU A 86 18.72 6.49 -3.69
N TYR A 87 19.13 5.89 -4.81
CA TYR A 87 18.35 5.91 -6.04
C TYR A 87 16.96 5.28 -5.88
N ILE A 88 16.84 4.23 -5.07
CA ILE A 88 15.53 3.60 -4.81
C ILE A 88 14.68 4.50 -3.91
N ILE A 89 15.29 5.10 -2.87
CA ILE A 89 14.59 6.04 -1.98
C ILE A 89 14.08 7.23 -2.78
N ASP A 90 14.95 7.89 -3.53
CA ASP A 90 14.62 9.06 -4.36
C ASP A 90 13.52 8.75 -5.37
N ARG A 91 13.60 7.60 -6.01
CA ARG A 91 12.60 7.18 -6.98
C ARG A 91 11.23 6.94 -6.34
N LEU A 92 11.18 6.30 -5.17
CA LEU A 92 9.93 6.02 -4.46
C LEU A 92 9.28 7.31 -3.95
N THR A 93 10.08 8.20 -3.38
CA THR A 93 9.61 9.52 -2.92
C THR A 93 9.12 10.38 -4.08
N ALA A 94 9.86 10.45 -5.18
CA ALA A 94 9.46 11.19 -6.37
C ALA A 94 8.14 10.67 -6.97
N ILE A 95 7.94 9.34 -7.03
CA ILE A 95 6.69 8.75 -7.51
C ILE A 95 5.53 9.11 -6.58
N ALA A 96 5.71 9.03 -5.27
CA ALA A 96 4.66 9.38 -4.32
C ALA A 96 4.26 10.86 -4.46
N VAL A 97 5.23 11.76 -4.47
CA VAL A 97 5.01 13.22 -4.64
C VAL A 97 4.32 13.51 -5.98
N TYR A 98 4.76 12.88 -7.09
CA TYR A 98 4.14 13.06 -8.41
C TYR A 98 2.66 12.68 -8.42
N HIS A 99 2.26 11.69 -7.63
CA HIS A 99 0.87 11.25 -7.50
C HIS A 99 0.09 11.99 -6.39
N GLY A 100 0.67 13.02 -5.78
CA GLY A 100 0.05 13.75 -4.68
C GLY A 100 -0.13 12.92 -3.41
N ILE A 101 0.79 11.97 -3.18
CA ILE A 101 0.81 11.11 -1.99
C ILE A 101 2.01 11.50 -1.14
N GLU A 102 1.80 11.65 0.17
CA GLU A 102 2.90 11.97 1.07
C GLU A 102 3.84 10.76 1.27
N PRO A 103 5.14 10.88 0.91
CA PRO A 103 6.11 9.83 1.16
C PRO A 103 6.61 9.88 2.61
N ILE A 104 6.68 8.70 3.23
CA ILE A 104 7.23 8.50 4.57
C ILE A 104 8.35 7.48 4.46
N ILE A 105 9.55 7.85 4.90
CA ILE A 105 10.74 6.99 4.84
C ILE A 105 10.91 6.35 6.20
N VAL A 106 11.05 5.02 6.24
CA VAL A 106 11.21 4.28 7.48
C VAL A 106 12.45 3.41 7.41
N PHE A 107 13.43 3.68 8.26
CA PHE A 107 14.59 2.83 8.48
C PHE A 107 14.31 1.91 9.66
N ASN A 108 14.28 0.61 9.41
CA ASN A 108 14.04 -0.39 10.45
C ASN A 108 15.33 -1.08 10.87
N LYS A 109 15.31 -1.69 12.06
CA LYS A 109 16.45 -2.38 12.69
C LYS A 109 17.57 -1.41 13.10
N CYS A 110 17.19 -0.27 13.68
CA CYS A 110 18.17 0.70 14.21
C CYS A 110 19.00 0.14 15.39
N ASP A 111 18.55 -0.95 15.98
CA ASP A 111 19.29 -1.74 16.95
C ASP A 111 20.54 -2.43 16.36
N ALA A 112 20.58 -2.61 15.03
CA ALA A 112 21.64 -3.32 14.32
C ALA A 112 22.38 -2.45 13.28
N GLY A 113 21.95 -1.19 13.06
CA GLY A 113 22.56 -0.32 12.04
C GLY A 113 22.41 1.16 12.34
N ASP A 114 23.29 1.98 11.74
CA ASP A 114 23.27 3.44 11.83
C ASP A 114 22.71 4.08 10.57
N PHE A 115 21.61 4.80 10.71
CA PHE A 115 20.92 5.48 9.61
C PHE A 115 21.07 7.01 9.65
N SER A 116 21.89 7.56 10.55
CA SER A 116 22.04 9.00 10.79
C SER A 116 22.35 9.79 9.51
N ARG A 117 23.16 9.23 8.60
CA ARG A 117 23.47 9.85 7.31
C ARG A 117 22.23 10.03 6.46
N TRP A 118 21.45 8.96 6.22
CA TRP A 118 20.25 9.01 5.39
C TRP A 118 19.14 9.81 6.04
N GLU A 119 18.98 9.70 7.35
CA GLU A 119 18.04 10.48 8.12
C GLU A 119 18.31 11.98 7.94
N SER A 120 19.57 12.41 8.08
CA SER A 120 19.98 13.80 7.90
C SER A 120 19.68 14.31 6.48
N ILE A 121 20.03 13.54 5.44
CA ILE A 121 19.82 13.91 4.03
C ILE A 121 18.32 14.08 3.75
N TYR A 122 17.50 13.10 4.09
CA TYR A 122 16.09 13.14 3.71
C TYR A 122 15.25 14.08 4.58
N ARG A 123 15.62 14.30 5.85
CA ARG A 123 15.01 15.36 6.68
C ARG A 123 15.35 16.74 6.14
N ALA A 124 16.60 16.97 5.75
CA ALA A 124 17.01 18.24 5.13
C ALA A 124 16.29 18.51 3.79
N ALA A 125 15.94 17.45 3.05
CA ALA A 125 15.12 17.54 1.85
C ALA A 125 13.61 17.74 2.11
N GLY A 126 13.19 17.81 3.39
CA GLY A 126 11.81 18.05 3.79
C GLY A 126 10.93 16.80 3.91
N PHE A 127 11.50 15.61 3.83
CA PHE A 127 10.74 14.36 3.98
C PHE A 127 10.58 13.96 5.46
N ARG A 128 9.50 13.27 5.74
CA ARG A 128 9.25 12.64 7.04
C ARG A 128 10.05 11.33 7.11
N VAL A 129 10.95 11.24 8.10
CA VAL A 129 11.87 10.11 8.26
C VAL A 129 11.73 9.55 9.66
N PHE A 130 11.56 8.24 9.77
CA PHE A 130 11.46 7.51 11.02
C PHE A 130 12.54 6.43 11.06
N THR A 131 13.26 6.38 12.17
CA THR A 131 14.24 5.34 12.47
C THR A 131 13.68 4.51 13.61
N VAL A 132 13.46 3.22 13.38
CA VAL A 132 12.72 2.35 14.28
C VAL A 132 13.38 0.97 14.44
N SER A 133 13.04 0.27 15.51
CA SER A 133 13.33 -1.15 15.67
C SER A 133 12.05 -1.90 16.05
N ALA A 134 11.62 -2.83 15.20
CA ALA A 134 10.54 -3.75 15.54
C ALA A 134 10.94 -4.72 16.66
N GLU A 135 12.23 -4.99 16.86
CA GLU A 135 12.76 -5.87 17.89
C GLU A 135 12.72 -5.21 19.27
N THR A 136 13.32 -4.03 19.42
CA THR A 136 13.38 -3.33 20.70
C THR A 136 12.14 -2.52 21.02
N GLY A 137 11.41 -2.06 19.99
CA GLY A 137 10.26 -1.14 20.10
C GLY A 137 10.65 0.33 19.96
N GLU A 138 11.95 0.64 19.77
CA GLU A 138 12.42 2.00 19.58
C GLU A 138 11.74 2.67 18.39
N GLY A 139 11.28 3.92 18.56
CA GLY A 139 10.63 4.72 17.53
C GLY A 139 9.25 4.25 17.06
N ILE A 140 8.76 3.11 17.55
CA ILE A 140 7.49 2.52 17.09
C ILE A 140 6.28 3.38 17.44
N ASP A 141 6.23 3.94 18.65
CA ASP A 141 5.09 4.79 19.06
C ASP A 141 5.02 6.08 18.24
N THR A 142 6.15 6.66 17.90
CA THR A 142 6.24 7.82 17.02
C THR A 142 5.77 7.47 15.62
N LEU A 143 6.22 6.33 15.06
CA LEU A 143 5.75 5.87 13.75
C LEU A 143 4.26 5.53 13.78
N LYS A 144 3.74 4.97 14.89
CA LYS A 144 2.32 4.64 15.05
C LYS A 144 1.42 5.86 14.93
N SER A 145 1.84 7.01 15.47
CA SER A 145 1.07 8.25 15.39
C SER A 145 0.87 8.77 13.95
N GLU A 146 1.70 8.30 13.01
CA GLU A 146 1.60 8.64 11.60
C GLU A 146 0.47 7.90 10.86
N PHE A 147 0.02 6.78 11.41
CA PHE A 147 -1.09 6.03 10.83
C PHE A 147 -2.43 6.64 11.25
N SER A 148 -2.81 7.72 10.59
CA SER A 148 -4.01 8.54 10.90
C SER A 148 -5.33 7.98 10.38
N GLY A 149 -5.37 6.72 10.02
CA GLY A 149 -6.53 6.12 9.34
C GLY A 149 -6.43 6.21 7.80
N GLY A 150 -7.44 5.69 7.10
CA GLY A 150 -7.43 5.65 5.65
C GLY A 150 -6.54 4.55 5.06
N ILE A 151 -6.15 4.71 3.79
CA ILE A 151 -5.41 3.68 3.06
C ILE A 151 -3.92 4.00 3.04
N SER A 152 -3.11 3.11 3.61
CA SER A 152 -1.66 3.21 3.61
C SER A 152 -1.04 2.15 2.68
N VAL A 153 -0.04 2.55 1.93
CA VAL A 153 0.77 1.64 1.11
C VAL A 153 2.14 1.48 1.75
N LEU A 154 2.49 0.25 2.11
CA LEU A 154 3.78 -0.09 2.68
C LEU A 154 4.63 -0.82 1.63
N THR A 155 5.77 -0.27 1.27
CA THR A 155 6.70 -0.83 0.30
C THR A 155 8.09 -1.04 0.90
N GLY A 156 8.84 -1.96 0.34
CA GLY A 156 10.20 -2.29 0.79
C GLY A 156 10.53 -3.74 0.48
N ASN A 157 11.80 -4.09 0.54
CA ASN A 157 12.28 -5.43 0.22
C ASN A 157 11.68 -6.49 1.19
N SER A 158 11.72 -7.75 0.76
CA SER A 158 11.40 -8.86 1.65
C SER A 158 12.40 -8.89 2.82
N GLY A 159 11.91 -9.18 4.03
CA GLY A 159 12.77 -9.23 5.22
C GLY A 159 13.10 -7.87 5.85
N VAL A 160 12.65 -6.74 5.28
CA VAL A 160 12.87 -5.41 5.88
C VAL A 160 12.09 -5.19 7.19
N GLY A 161 11.15 -6.08 7.52
CA GLY A 161 10.41 -6.06 8.79
C GLY A 161 9.06 -5.34 8.75
N LYS A 162 8.45 -5.11 7.56
CA LYS A 162 7.12 -4.49 7.45
C LYS A 162 6.06 -5.14 8.32
N SER A 163 5.93 -6.47 8.23
CA SER A 163 4.97 -7.24 9.02
C SER A 163 5.28 -7.21 10.52
N SER A 164 6.57 -7.23 10.89
CA SER A 164 6.98 -7.14 12.30
C SER A 164 6.62 -5.78 12.90
N ILE A 165 6.84 -4.69 12.16
CA ILE A 165 6.45 -3.33 12.58
C ILE A 165 4.93 -3.24 12.75
N LEU A 166 4.15 -3.72 11.75
CA LEU A 166 2.70 -3.70 11.84
C LEU A 166 2.18 -4.53 13.03
N ASN A 167 2.74 -5.71 13.26
CA ASN A 167 2.39 -6.53 14.42
C ASN A 167 2.73 -5.84 15.74
N ARG A 168 3.85 -5.09 15.80
CA ARG A 168 4.22 -4.31 16.98
C ARG A 168 3.25 -3.15 17.22
N ILE A 169 2.83 -2.46 16.16
CA ILE A 169 1.90 -1.30 16.23
C ILE A 169 0.48 -1.74 16.58
N PHE A 170 -0.03 -2.79 15.93
CA PHE A 170 -1.45 -3.18 15.97
C PHE A 170 -1.72 -4.48 16.74
N GLY A 171 -0.68 -5.13 17.26
CA GLY A 171 -0.76 -6.40 18.00
C GLY A 171 -0.50 -7.61 17.11
N ASN A 172 -0.04 -8.70 17.72
CA ASN A 172 0.42 -9.93 17.04
C ASN A 172 -0.66 -10.68 16.24
N THR A 173 -1.92 -10.31 16.38
CA THR A 173 -3.04 -10.87 15.62
C THR A 173 -3.29 -10.16 14.31
N ALA A 174 -2.65 -9.01 14.09
CA ALA A 174 -2.87 -8.19 12.89
C ALA A 174 -2.40 -8.89 11.60
N LEU A 175 -1.26 -9.59 11.67
CA LEU A 175 -0.70 -10.31 10.54
C LEU A 175 0.00 -11.58 11.03
N LYS A 176 -0.39 -12.74 10.53
CA LYS A 176 0.43 -13.95 10.66
C LYS A 176 1.66 -13.78 9.78
N THR A 177 2.81 -13.55 10.39
CA THR A 177 4.07 -13.17 9.74
C THR A 177 4.56 -14.15 8.66
N GLY A 178 4.16 -15.42 8.70
CA GLY A 178 4.45 -16.43 7.68
C GLY A 178 3.50 -16.37 6.48
N GLU A 179 2.20 -16.22 6.70
CA GLU A 179 1.18 -16.26 5.63
C GLU A 179 1.22 -15.03 4.71
N VAL A 180 1.56 -13.86 5.24
CA VAL A 180 1.68 -12.64 4.43
C VAL A 180 2.87 -12.73 3.48
N SER A 181 3.98 -13.30 3.94
CA SER A 181 5.17 -13.54 3.11
C SER A 181 4.92 -14.62 2.04
N GLU A 182 4.15 -15.67 2.35
CA GLU A 182 3.80 -16.74 1.41
C GLU A 182 2.73 -16.33 0.40
N LYS A 183 1.68 -15.61 0.82
CA LYS A 183 0.65 -15.07 -0.10
C LYS A 183 1.19 -14.03 -1.07
N LEU A 184 2.25 -13.30 -0.69
CA LEU A 184 2.86 -12.26 -1.53
C LEU A 184 4.10 -12.72 -2.30
N GLY A 185 4.70 -13.88 -1.99
CA GLY A 185 6.06 -14.24 -2.43
C GLY A 185 6.24 -15.53 -3.21
N ARG A 186 5.35 -16.50 -3.17
CA ARG A 186 5.55 -17.79 -3.82
C ARG A 186 4.47 -18.10 -4.85
N GLY A 187 4.77 -17.81 -6.11
CA GLY A 187 4.03 -18.33 -7.25
C GLY A 187 4.65 -17.86 -8.56
N ARG A 188 5.34 -18.76 -9.26
CA ARG A 188 5.54 -18.67 -10.70
C ARG A 188 4.14 -18.50 -11.30
N HIS A 189 3.85 -17.35 -11.94
CA HIS A 189 2.57 -17.04 -12.59
C HIS A 189 1.37 -16.76 -11.68
N THR A 190 1.52 -16.10 -10.52
CA THR A 190 0.33 -15.63 -9.80
C THR A 190 -0.16 -14.30 -10.33
N THR A 191 -1.38 -14.33 -10.80
CA THR A 191 -2.28 -13.23 -11.12
C THR A 191 -2.11 -12.10 -10.11
N ARG A 192 -1.96 -10.88 -10.61
CA ARG A 192 -1.78 -9.64 -9.84
C ARG A 192 -2.96 -9.46 -8.90
N HIS A 193 -2.77 -9.85 -7.65
CA HIS A 193 -3.77 -9.76 -6.60
C HIS A 193 -3.41 -8.58 -5.71
N THR A 194 -4.34 -7.66 -5.54
CA THR A 194 -4.22 -6.53 -4.62
C THR A 194 -5.39 -6.60 -3.64
N GLU A 195 -5.09 -6.57 -2.36
CA GLU A 195 -6.06 -6.69 -1.29
C GLU A 195 -5.68 -5.75 -0.15
N LEU A 196 -6.68 -5.03 0.41
CA LEU A 196 -6.53 -4.26 1.62
C LEU A 196 -6.51 -5.18 2.84
N LEU A 197 -5.46 -5.08 3.61
CA LEU A 197 -5.41 -5.68 4.94
C LEU A 197 -6.05 -4.70 5.91
N ARG A 198 -7.09 -5.12 6.62
CA ARG A 198 -7.74 -4.32 7.66
C ARG A 198 -7.00 -4.57 8.97
N LEU A 199 -6.48 -3.49 9.53
CA LEU A 199 -5.94 -3.41 10.87
C LEU A 199 -6.85 -2.50 11.69
N THR A 200 -6.81 -2.57 13.00
CA THR A 200 -7.68 -1.77 13.86
C THR A 200 -7.56 -0.27 13.52
N GLY A 201 -8.59 0.29 12.87
CA GLY A 201 -8.63 1.69 12.46
C GLY A 201 -7.80 2.05 11.23
N LEU A 202 -7.16 1.08 10.56
CA LEU A 202 -6.32 1.31 9.39
C LEU A 202 -6.60 0.27 8.29
N SER A 203 -6.58 0.70 7.04
CA SER A 203 -6.52 -0.17 5.88
C SER A 203 -5.16 -0.06 5.22
N THR A 204 -4.47 -1.17 5.00
CA THR A 204 -3.11 -1.13 4.45
C THR A 204 -2.90 -2.12 3.31
N ILE A 205 -2.01 -1.78 2.40
CA ILE A 205 -1.52 -2.67 1.34
C ILE A 205 -0.03 -2.88 1.53
N LEU A 206 0.36 -4.16 1.61
CA LEU A 206 1.77 -4.54 1.64
C LEU A 206 2.27 -4.80 0.22
N SER A 207 3.34 -4.14 -0.17
CA SER A 207 4.05 -4.38 -1.42
C SER A 207 5.49 -4.81 -1.14
N ASN A 208 5.88 -5.98 -1.61
CA ASN A 208 7.25 -6.50 -1.46
C ASN A 208 8.20 -6.04 -2.57
N ARG A 209 7.77 -5.16 -3.47
CA ARG A 209 8.56 -4.76 -4.65
C ARG A 209 8.80 -3.27 -4.70
N ALA A 210 9.78 -2.78 -3.95
CA ALA A 210 10.29 -1.41 -4.10
C ALA A 210 10.81 -1.12 -5.53
N SER A 211 11.37 -2.13 -6.20
CA SER A 211 11.94 -2.01 -7.56
C SER A 211 10.93 -2.01 -8.71
N THR A 212 9.66 -2.35 -8.46
CA THR A 212 8.66 -2.57 -9.52
C THR A 212 7.66 -1.41 -9.67
N ILE A 213 7.81 -0.35 -8.90
CA ILE A 213 7.01 0.87 -9.06
C ILE A 213 7.56 1.60 -10.29
N ASN A 214 7.03 1.30 -11.47
CA ASN A 214 7.39 1.95 -12.72
C ASN A 214 6.34 3.02 -13.07
N GLY A 215 6.79 4.26 -13.09
CA GLY A 215 6.04 5.40 -13.63
C GLY A 215 5.99 5.43 -15.17
N ARG A 216 5.65 4.31 -15.83
CA ARG A 216 5.30 4.35 -17.26
C ARG A 216 3.82 4.71 -17.38
N ASN A 217 3.54 5.99 -17.37
CA ASN A 217 2.37 6.48 -18.08
C ASN A 217 2.59 6.20 -19.57
N ARG A 218 1.82 5.31 -20.16
CA ARG A 218 1.57 5.38 -21.60
C ARG A 218 0.74 6.66 -21.79
N THR A 219 1.41 7.75 -22.11
CA THR A 219 0.79 8.89 -22.77
C THR A 219 0.04 8.34 -23.98
N GLY A 220 -1.28 8.52 -23.99
CA GLY A 220 -2.11 8.17 -25.12
C GLY A 220 -1.55 8.84 -26.37
N LYS A 221 -1.41 8.05 -27.42
CA LYS A 221 -1.32 8.57 -28.76
C LYS A 221 -2.67 9.21 -29.09
N GLN A 222 -2.57 10.42 -29.59
CA GLN A 222 -3.60 11.17 -30.30
C GLN A 222 -4.30 10.30 -31.35
#